data_36e86d7a3f8dd73b2e3a2157cd3567ed
#
_entry.id   36e86d7a3f8dd73b2e3a2157cd3567ed
#
_cell.length_a   1.000
_cell.length_b   1.000
_cell.length_c   1.000
_cell.angle_alpha   90.00
_cell.angle_beta   90.00
_cell.angle_gamma   90.00
#
_symmetry.space_group_name_H-M   'P 1'
#
loop_
_entity.id
_entity.type
_entity.pdbx_description
1 polymer ?
#
loop_
_entity_poly.entity_id
_entity_poly.type
_entity_poly.pdbx_seq_one_letter_code
_entity_poly.pdbx_strand_id
1 'polypeptide(L)'
;MNQNSSNLSSMSFPNNIDQYRFTDEELMSRFQNGDENAYNELVSRFKNKLLSFIYRFVNDLEIAEDILQDTLMKVFTHRHYYKEIAKVSTWIYTIAGNFSKTELRKRARRKIIQLSHMSKDDKVYDLPDNNQKTDEQVHVRFSEQEIQNALQSLPTHFRSPVILRDMQELSYEDISKILDVPLGTVKSRINRARLQMKNTLTGN
;
A
#
# COMPACT_ATOMS: atom_id res chain seq x y z
N MET A 1 -40.49 -50.91 1.54
CA MET A 1 -39.95 -50.47 0.23
C MET A 1 -39.61 -49.00 0.34
N ASN A 2 -38.35 -48.73 0.66
CA ASN A 2 -37.83 -47.37 0.87
C ASN A 2 -37.16 -46.87 -0.40
N GLN A 3 -37.59 -45.71 -0.85
CA GLN A 3 -36.81 -44.89 -1.80
C GLN A 3 -36.62 -43.53 -1.18
N ASN A 4 -35.44 -43.29 -0.62
CA ASN A 4 -34.90 -41.97 -0.36
C ASN A 4 -33.38 -42.06 -0.46
N SER A 5 -32.90 -42.00 -1.70
CA SER A 5 -31.49 -41.82 -2.01
C SER A 5 -31.43 -40.82 -3.16
N SER A 6 -30.59 -39.83 -3.04
CA SER A 6 -30.17 -38.87 -4.06
C SER A 6 -30.77 -37.48 -3.96
N ASN A 7 -30.07 -36.62 -3.16
CA ASN A 7 -29.95 -35.18 -3.48
C ASN A 7 -28.73 -34.59 -2.77
N LEU A 8 -27.55 -35.10 -3.13
CA LEU A 8 -26.26 -34.56 -2.76
C LEU A 8 -25.38 -34.39 -4.01
N SER A 9 -25.87 -33.61 -4.96
CA SER A 9 -25.06 -33.31 -6.15
C SER A 9 -25.52 -31.98 -6.75
N SER A 10 -25.05 -30.89 -6.25
CA SER A 10 -24.80 -29.63 -6.99
C SER A 10 -24.39 -28.49 -6.06
N MET A 11 -23.39 -28.70 -5.20
CA MET A 11 -22.56 -27.60 -4.76
C MET A 11 -21.46 -27.44 -5.81
N SER A 12 -21.78 -26.75 -6.88
CA SER A 12 -20.79 -26.21 -7.81
C SER A 12 -19.99 -25.15 -7.07
N PHE A 13 -18.79 -25.50 -6.66
CA PHE A 13 -17.77 -24.50 -6.30
C PHE A 13 -17.55 -23.66 -7.56
N PRO A 14 -17.62 -22.33 -7.50
CA PRO A 14 -17.30 -21.50 -8.66
C PRO A 14 -15.86 -21.81 -9.06
N ASN A 15 -15.67 -22.38 -10.23
CA ASN A 15 -14.37 -22.59 -10.84
C ASN A 15 -13.67 -21.22 -10.92
N ASN A 16 -12.52 -21.10 -10.31
CA ASN A 16 -11.67 -19.91 -10.22
C ASN A 16 -11.09 -19.46 -11.59
N ILE A 17 -11.61 -19.95 -12.69
CA ILE A 17 -11.17 -19.66 -14.07
C ILE A 17 -11.91 -18.46 -14.66
N ASP A 18 -13.12 -18.14 -14.20
CA ASP A 18 -13.90 -16.99 -14.71
C ASP A 18 -13.57 -15.65 -14.04
N GLN A 19 -12.73 -15.64 -13.01
CA GLN A 19 -12.43 -14.44 -12.20
C GLN A 19 -11.56 -13.40 -12.94
N TYR A 20 -11.03 -13.73 -14.15
CA TYR A 20 -10.17 -12.85 -14.94
C TYR A 20 -10.66 -12.67 -16.39
N ARG A 21 -11.99 -12.68 -16.59
CA ARG A 21 -12.55 -12.52 -17.93
C ARG A 21 -12.27 -11.17 -18.57
N PHE A 22 -12.02 -10.13 -17.77
CA PHE A 22 -11.76 -8.77 -18.21
C PHE A 22 -10.47 -8.22 -17.60
N THR A 23 -9.72 -7.42 -18.35
CA THR A 23 -8.61 -6.64 -17.83
C THR A 23 -9.11 -5.52 -16.91
N ASP A 24 -8.22 -4.94 -16.09
CA ASP A 24 -8.60 -3.84 -15.20
C ASP A 24 -9.04 -2.60 -16.02
N GLU A 25 -8.45 -2.39 -17.19
CA GLU A 25 -8.78 -1.31 -18.13
C GLU A 25 -10.18 -1.54 -18.74
N GLU A 26 -10.51 -2.76 -19.14
CA GLU A 26 -11.85 -3.12 -19.62
C GLU A 26 -12.91 -2.97 -18.53
N LEU A 27 -12.62 -3.40 -17.30
CA LEU A 27 -13.52 -3.19 -16.16
C LEU A 27 -13.74 -1.70 -15.89
N MET A 28 -12.68 -0.89 -15.93
CA MET A 28 -12.80 0.56 -15.75
C MET A 28 -13.64 1.19 -16.86
N SER A 29 -13.44 0.79 -18.11
CA SER A 29 -14.25 1.28 -19.23
C SER A 29 -15.74 0.92 -19.05
N ARG A 30 -16.05 -0.31 -18.67
CA ARG A 30 -17.43 -0.76 -18.36
C ARG A 30 -18.03 0.03 -17.20
N PHE A 31 -17.25 0.27 -16.15
CA PHE A 31 -17.67 1.08 -15.00
C PHE A 31 -17.95 2.53 -15.39
N GLN A 32 -17.14 3.15 -16.27
CA GLN A 32 -17.39 4.48 -16.81
C GLN A 32 -18.71 4.54 -17.58
N ASN A 33 -19.10 3.44 -18.23
CA ASN A 33 -20.37 3.29 -18.95
C ASN A 33 -21.56 2.86 -18.07
N GLY A 34 -21.39 2.82 -16.74
CA GLY A 34 -22.46 2.59 -15.78
C GLY A 34 -22.59 1.16 -15.25
N ASP A 35 -21.66 0.25 -15.59
CA ASP A 35 -21.66 -1.12 -15.06
C ASP A 35 -21.07 -1.15 -13.65
N GLU A 36 -21.92 -1.13 -12.63
CA GLU A 36 -21.50 -1.18 -11.22
C GLU A 36 -20.86 -2.53 -10.84
N ASN A 37 -21.20 -3.62 -11.53
CA ASN A 37 -20.55 -4.92 -11.29
C ASN A 37 -19.07 -4.88 -11.66
N ALA A 38 -18.70 -4.14 -12.71
CA ALA A 38 -17.31 -3.92 -13.08
C ALA A 38 -16.55 -3.18 -11.99
N TYR A 39 -17.18 -2.20 -11.29
CA TYR A 39 -16.58 -1.55 -10.13
C TYR A 39 -16.39 -2.51 -8.97
N ASN A 40 -17.39 -3.33 -8.63
CA ASN A 40 -17.29 -4.31 -7.56
C ASN A 40 -16.13 -5.30 -7.80
N GLU A 41 -15.94 -5.71 -9.06
CA GLU A 41 -14.81 -6.56 -9.46
C GLU A 41 -13.46 -5.84 -9.27
N LEU A 42 -13.35 -4.57 -9.69
CA LEU A 42 -12.15 -3.76 -9.44
C LEU A 42 -11.87 -3.64 -7.93
N VAL A 43 -12.89 -3.35 -7.12
CA VAL A 43 -12.75 -3.30 -5.65
C VAL A 43 -12.24 -4.62 -5.11
N SER A 44 -12.80 -5.76 -5.55
CA SER A 44 -12.35 -7.09 -5.13
C SER A 44 -10.88 -7.33 -5.42
N ARG A 45 -10.39 -6.92 -6.59
CA ARG A 45 -8.98 -7.09 -7.01
C ARG A 45 -8.00 -6.19 -6.25
N PHE A 46 -8.41 -4.96 -5.93
CA PHE A 46 -7.52 -3.94 -5.39
C PHE A 46 -7.61 -3.76 -3.89
N LYS A 47 -8.75 -4.05 -3.23
CA LYS A 47 -9.00 -3.77 -1.80
C LYS A 47 -7.86 -4.21 -0.89
N ASN A 48 -7.49 -5.49 -0.92
CA ASN A 48 -6.48 -6.03 -0.01
C ASN A 48 -5.07 -5.49 -0.31
N LYS A 49 -4.74 -5.33 -1.60
CA LYS A 49 -3.46 -4.75 -2.03
C LYS A 49 -3.32 -3.30 -1.61
N LEU A 50 -4.38 -2.50 -1.77
CA LEU A 50 -4.43 -1.11 -1.34
C LEU A 50 -4.35 -0.99 0.18
N LEU A 51 -5.11 -1.80 0.93
CA LEU A 51 -5.06 -1.81 2.39
C LEU A 51 -3.64 -2.11 2.88
N SER A 52 -3.00 -3.14 2.34
CA SER A 52 -1.61 -3.48 2.65
C SER A 52 -0.65 -2.32 2.33
N PHE A 53 -0.77 -1.70 1.16
CA PHE A 53 0.04 -0.55 0.76
C PHE A 53 -0.13 0.62 1.74
N ILE A 54 -1.38 1.01 2.03
CA ILE A 54 -1.69 2.15 2.89
C ILE A 54 -1.22 1.86 4.33
N TYR A 55 -1.51 0.67 4.87
CA TYR A 55 -1.07 0.28 6.22
C TYR A 55 0.45 0.35 6.36
N ARG A 56 1.20 -0.22 5.43
CA ARG A 56 2.67 -0.15 5.47
C ARG A 56 3.20 1.28 5.38
N PHE A 57 2.41 2.16 4.78
CA PHE A 57 2.77 3.57 4.66
C PHE A 57 2.48 4.38 5.93
N VAL A 58 1.29 4.22 6.53
CA VAL A 58 0.83 5.02 7.68
C VAL A 58 1.05 4.36 9.04
N ASN A 59 1.24 3.04 9.08
CA ASN A 59 1.44 2.21 10.28
C ASN A 59 0.31 2.34 11.32
N ASP A 60 -0.92 2.31 10.84
CA ASP A 60 -2.13 2.41 11.66
C ASP A 60 -3.28 1.80 10.84
N LEU A 61 -3.89 0.74 11.36
CA LEU A 61 -4.88 -0.03 10.60
C LEU A 61 -6.18 0.74 10.43
N GLU A 62 -6.67 1.38 11.47
CA GLU A 62 -7.92 2.17 11.44
C GLU A 62 -7.82 3.29 10.40
N ILE A 63 -6.74 4.05 10.44
CA ILE A 63 -6.50 5.10 9.44
C ILE A 63 -6.24 4.53 8.04
N ALA A 64 -5.65 3.33 7.93
CA ALA A 64 -5.48 2.69 6.64
C ALA A 64 -6.83 2.27 6.03
N GLU A 65 -7.77 1.81 6.83
CA GLU A 65 -9.13 1.49 6.41
C GLU A 65 -9.90 2.73 5.97
N ASP A 66 -9.80 3.84 6.72
CA ASP A 66 -10.40 5.12 6.34
C ASP A 66 -9.86 5.62 5.00
N ILE A 67 -8.53 5.61 4.83
CA ILE A 67 -7.90 6.01 3.56
C ILE A 67 -8.30 5.09 2.41
N LEU A 68 -8.45 3.79 2.67
CA LEU A 68 -8.93 2.86 1.67
C LEU A 68 -10.35 3.22 1.21
N GLN A 69 -11.26 3.49 2.15
CA GLN A 69 -12.63 3.90 1.85
C GLN A 69 -12.64 5.21 1.04
N ASP A 70 -11.88 6.22 1.46
CA ASP A 70 -11.73 7.48 0.74
C ASP A 70 -11.19 7.26 -0.68
N THR A 71 -10.22 6.36 -0.82
CA THR A 71 -9.63 6.01 -2.13
C THR A 71 -10.68 5.39 -3.04
N LEU A 72 -11.42 4.38 -2.56
CA LEU A 72 -12.46 3.70 -3.33
C LEU A 72 -13.60 4.66 -3.68
N MET A 73 -14.03 5.50 -2.74
CA MET A 73 -15.02 6.55 -3.00
C MET A 73 -14.53 7.54 -4.06
N LYS A 74 -13.25 7.93 -4.01
CA LYS A 74 -12.66 8.82 -5.02
C LYS A 74 -12.61 8.16 -6.39
N VAL A 75 -12.27 6.87 -6.49
CA VAL A 75 -12.32 6.09 -7.72
C VAL A 75 -13.75 6.07 -8.28
N PHE A 76 -14.74 5.80 -7.44
CA PHE A 76 -16.15 5.76 -7.84
C PHE A 76 -16.64 7.11 -8.39
N THR A 77 -16.42 8.18 -7.63
CA THR A 77 -16.92 9.52 -7.98
C THR A 77 -16.16 10.16 -9.14
N HIS A 78 -14.91 9.80 -9.32
CA HIS A 78 -14.03 10.39 -10.33
C HIS A 78 -13.70 9.44 -11.49
N ARG A 79 -14.47 8.35 -11.70
CA ARG A 79 -14.24 7.37 -12.75
C ARG A 79 -14.02 7.97 -14.15
N HIS A 80 -14.73 9.04 -14.49
CA HIS A 80 -14.62 9.70 -15.79
C HIS A 80 -13.32 10.54 -15.96
N TYR A 81 -12.57 10.78 -14.87
CA TYR A 81 -11.25 11.43 -14.96
C TYR A 81 -10.14 10.44 -15.32
N TYR A 82 -10.40 9.13 -15.13
CA TYR A 82 -9.46 8.13 -15.62
C TYR A 82 -9.41 8.18 -17.15
N LYS A 83 -8.18 8.25 -17.69
CA LYS A 83 -7.88 8.15 -19.11
C LYS A 83 -6.91 7.01 -19.32
N GLU A 84 -7.09 6.23 -20.38
CA GLU A 84 -6.25 5.05 -20.71
C GLU A 84 -4.82 5.42 -21.18
N ILE A 85 -4.26 6.49 -20.62
CA ILE A 85 -2.86 6.90 -20.79
C ILE A 85 -1.94 6.15 -19.80
N ALA A 86 -2.50 5.66 -18.70
CA ALA A 86 -1.81 4.89 -17.68
C ALA A 86 -2.70 3.72 -17.24
N LYS A 87 -2.08 2.68 -16.66
CA LYS A 87 -2.82 1.55 -16.09
C LYS A 87 -3.79 2.01 -14.99
N VAL A 88 -4.92 1.32 -14.87
CA VAL A 88 -5.90 1.53 -13.79
C VAL A 88 -5.23 1.44 -12.43
N SER A 89 -4.35 0.45 -12.23
CA SER A 89 -3.57 0.29 -11.01
C SER A 89 -2.75 1.54 -10.68
N THR A 90 -2.04 2.12 -11.66
CA THR A 90 -1.25 3.34 -11.50
C THR A 90 -2.10 4.50 -11.00
N TRP A 91 -3.28 4.69 -11.58
CA TRP A 91 -4.21 5.75 -11.18
C TRP A 91 -4.74 5.55 -9.75
N ILE A 92 -5.16 4.33 -9.40
CA ILE A 92 -5.68 4.01 -8.07
C ILE A 92 -4.58 4.19 -7.00
N TYR A 93 -3.35 3.68 -7.23
CA TYR A 93 -2.23 3.88 -6.29
C TYR A 93 -1.80 5.34 -6.16
N THR A 94 -1.97 6.16 -7.21
CA THR A 94 -1.74 7.61 -7.11
C THR A 94 -2.71 8.26 -6.13
N ILE A 95 -3.99 7.90 -6.19
CA ILE A 95 -5.02 8.40 -5.28
C ILE A 95 -4.69 7.98 -3.84
N ALA A 96 -4.47 6.68 -3.60
CA ALA A 96 -4.15 6.14 -2.28
C ALA A 96 -2.87 6.76 -1.69
N GLY A 97 -1.83 6.91 -2.50
CA GLY A 97 -0.57 7.54 -2.10
C GLY A 97 -0.73 9.01 -1.72
N ASN A 98 -1.60 9.75 -2.41
CA ASN A 98 -1.88 11.15 -2.10
C ASN A 98 -2.64 11.31 -0.78
N PHE A 99 -3.65 10.47 -0.50
CA PHE A 99 -4.34 10.45 0.78
C PHE A 99 -3.38 10.08 1.91
N SER A 100 -2.57 9.03 1.73
CA SER A 100 -1.57 8.59 2.72
C SER A 100 -0.55 9.68 3.05
N LYS A 101 0.00 10.36 2.03
CA LYS A 101 0.92 11.51 2.24
C LYS A 101 0.24 12.66 2.98
N THR A 102 -1.02 12.94 2.67
CA THR A 102 -1.80 14.00 3.32
C THR A 102 -1.99 13.69 4.80
N GLU A 103 -2.32 12.45 5.14
CA GLU A 103 -2.49 12.03 6.53
C GLU A 103 -1.16 12.13 7.31
N LEU A 104 -0.04 11.68 6.75
CA LEU A 104 1.27 11.84 7.40
C LEU A 104 1.62 13.31 7.66
N ARG A 105 1.28 14.22 6.72
CA ARG A 105 1.47 15.67 6.94
C ARG A 105 0.59 16.20 8.05
N LYS A 106 -0.68 15.75 8.14
CA LYS A 106 -1.59 16.13 9.24
C LYS A 106 -1.05 15.66 10.60
N ARG A 107 -0.57 14.41 10.69
CA ARG A 107 0.03 13.85 11.92
C ARG A 107 1.28 14.64 12.34
N ALA A 108 2.16 14.95 11.40
CA ALA A 108 3.36 15.75 11.67
C ALA A 108 3.01 17.14 12.23
N ARG A 109 2.00 17.83 11.67
CA ARG A 109 1.53 19.14 12.17
C ARG A 109 0.95 19.02 13.58
N ARG A 110 0.10 18.02 13.85
CA ARG A 110 -0.48 17.79 15.19
C ARG A 110 0.63 17.60 16.23
N LYS A 111 1.65 16.80 15.91
CA LYS A 111 2.80 16.57 16.79
C LYS A 111 3.57 17.86 17.09
N ILE A 112 3.81 18.72 16.10
CA ILE A 112 4.48 20.00 16.27
C ILE A 112 3.65 20.91 17.17
N ILE A 113 2.33 21.01 16.96
CA ILE A 113 1.43 21.83 17.78
C ILE A 113 1.43 21.34 19.23
N GLN A 114 1.34 20.02 19.46
CA GLN A 114 1.38 19.45 20.81
C GLN A 114 2.72 19.77 21.51
N LEU A 115 3.84 19.60 20.82
CA LEU A 115 5.17 19.94 21.36
C LEU A 115 5.29 21.44 21.67
N SER A 116 4.75 22.32 20.82
CA SER A 116 4.76 23.76 21.08
C SER A 116 3.92 24.18 22.29
N HIS A 117 2.88 23.42 22.61
CA HIS A 117 2.07 23.62 23.82
C HIS A 117 2.73 23.02 25.08
N MET A 118 3.54 21.97 24.91
CA MET A 118 4.25 21.30 26.01
C MET A 118 5.59 21.98 26.38
N SER A 119 6.19 22.76 25.48
CA SER A 119 7.52 23.36 25.68
C SER A 119 7.55 24.55 26.62
N LYS A 120 6.62 24.67 27.58
CA LYS A 120 6.76 25.57 28.74
C LYS A 120 7.37 24.89 29.97
N ASP A 121 7.45 23.57 30.01
CA ASP A 121 8.19 22.84 31.02
C ASP A 121 8.59 21.45 30.48
N ASP A 122 9.89 21.13 30.66
CA ASP A 122 10.54 19.81 30.57
C ASP A 122 11.04 19.25 29.23
N LYS A 123 12.40 19.27 29.19
CA LYS A 123 13.40 18.27 28.78
C LYS A 123 13.17 17.39 27.54
N VAL A 124 14.06 17.63 26.60
CA VAL A 124 14.48 16.76 25.48
C VAL A 124 14.74 15.34 25.99
N TYR A 125 13.99 14.37 25.44
CA TYR A 125 14.32 12.95 25.54
C TYR A 125 15.19 12.56 24.36
N ASP A 126 16.45 12.25 24.65
CA ASP A 126 17.39 11.59 23.75
C ASP A 126 16.93 10.15 23.47
N LEU A 127 16.95 9.76 22.21
CA LEU A 127 16.72 8.37 21.80
C LEU A 127 18.00 7.57 22.08
N PRO A 128 17.95 6.42 22.74
CA PRO A 128 19.12 5.62 22.99
C PRO A 128 19.65 4.99 21.70
N ASP A 129 20.92 5.26 21.46
CA ASP A 129 21.76 4.62 20.45
C ASP A 129 22.11 3.20 20.95
N ASN A 130 21.61 2.17 20.28
CA ASN A 130 21.90 0.79 20.65
C ASN A 130 22.71 0.12 19.54
N ASN A 131 24.02 0.33 19.61
CA ASN A 131 25.02 -0.35 18.81
C ASN A 131 25.39 -1.69 19.44
N GLN A 132 24.93 -2.81 18.88
CA GLN A 132 25.62 -4.10 19.06
C GLN A 132 25.71 -4.83 17.72
N LYS A 133 26.96 -5.07 17.31
CA LYS A 133 27.33 -5.83 16.12
C LYS A 133 27.36 -7.32 16.44
N THR A 134 26.82 -8.14 15.54
CA THR A 134 27.27 -9.53 15.39
C THR A 134 27.08 -9.94 13.94
N ASP A 135 28.18 -10.37 13.35
CA ASP A 135 28.31 -10.79 11.97
C ASP A 135 28.09 -12.31 11.91
N GLU A 136 26.96 -12.75 11.40
CA GLU A 136 26.73 -14.12 10.97
C GLU A 136 25.73 -14.14 9.82
N GLN A 137 26.15 -14.63 8.66
CA GLN A 137 25.31 -14.85 7.50
C GLN A 137 24.37 -16.04 7.76
N VAL A 138 23.32 -15.79 8.53
CA VAL A 138 22.17 -16.66 8.66
C VAL A 138 21.08 -16.09 7.76
N HIS A 139 20.38 -16.94 7.02
CA HIS A 139 19.13 -16.57 6.35
C HIS A 139 18.10 -16.16 7.41
N VAL A 140 18.20 -14.95 7.92
CA VAL A 140 17.33 -14.39 8.95
C VAL A 140 15.99 -14.09 8.28
N ARG A 141 14.96 -14.87 8.65
CA ARG A 141 13.57 -14.52 8.35
C ARG A 141 13.16 -13.43 9.33
N PHE A 142 13.16 -12.19 8.87
CA PHE A 142 12.63 -11.07 9.66
C PHE A 142 11.14 -11.23 9.87
N SER A 143 10.67 -10.92 11.08
CA SER A 143 9.25 -10.87 11.38
C SER A 143 8.58 -9.74 10.60
N GLU A 144 7.29 -9.83 10.40
CA GLU A 144 6.51 -8.78 9.74
C GLU A 144 6.63 -7.44 10.49
N GLN A 145 6.73 -7.48 11.82
CA GLN A 145 6.90 -6.31 12.67
C GLN A 145 8.26 -5.64 12.47
N GLU A 146 9.34 -6.41 12.35
CA GLU A 146 10.68 -5.88 12.09
C GLU A 146 10.74 -5.17 10.74
N ILE A 147 10.16 -5.78 9.70
CA ILE A 147 10.04 -5.16 8.38
C ILE A 147 9.24 -3.87 8.45
N GLN A 148 8.12 -3.87 9.19
CA GLN A 148 7.29 -2.68 9.36
C GLN A 148 8.04 -1.57 10.09
N ASN A 149 8.79 -1.89 11.14
CA ASN A 149 9.62 -0.94 11.87
C ASN A 149 10.72 -0.35 10.97
N ALA A 150 11.41 -1.20 10.19
CA ALA A 150 12.41 -0.76 9.23
C ALA A 150 11.81 0.16 8.15
N LEU A 151 10.59 -0.12 7.67
CA LEU A 151 9.88 0.78 6.76
C LEU A 151 9.55 2.12 7.41
N GLN A 152 9.11 2.12 8.68
CA GLN A 152 8.77 3.36 9.39
C GLN A 152 9.99 4.23 9.69
N SER A 153 11.20 3.66 9.84
CA SER A 153 12.45 4.41 9.99
C SER A 153 12.85 5.17 8.72
N LEU A 154 12.35 4.75 7.54
CA LEU A 154 12.66 5.42 6.29
C LEU A 154 11.94 6.76 6.15
N PRO A 155 12.61 7.81 5.64
CA PRO A 155 11.94 9.00 5.14
C PRO A 155 10.88 8.64 4.10
N THR A 156 9.77 9.38 4.07
CA THR A 156 8.60 9.10 3.20
C THR A 156 8.96 8.95 1.72
N HIS A 157 9.94 9.73 1.23
CA HIS A 157 10.36 9.69 -0.17
C HIS A 157 11.18 8.44 -0.54
N PHE A 158 11.71 7.69 0.43
CA PHE A 158 12.31 6.38 0.25
C PHE A 158 11.30 5.26 0.53
N ARG A 159 10.41 5.44 1.50
CA ARG A 159 9.39 4.46 1.90
C ARG A 159 8.40 4.16 0.77
N SER A 160 7.85 5.19 0.13
CA SER A 160 6.83 5.00 -0.93
C SER A 160 7.33 4.12 -2.09
N PRO A 161 8.49 4.41 -2.73
CA PRO A 161 8.91 3.63 -3.88
C PRO A 161 9.30 2.18 -3.54
N VAL A 162 9.85 1.91 -2.34
CA VAL A 162 10.19 0.54 -1.95
C VAL A 162 8.94 -0.29 -1.67
N ILE A 163 7.91 0.26 -1.03
CA ILE A 163 6.63 -0.45 -0.83
C ILE A 163 5.99 -0.78 -2.19
N LEU A 164 5.92 0.19 -3.10
CA LEU A 164 5.35 -0.01 -4.42
C LEU A 164 6.12 -1.05 -5.24
N ARG A 165 7.46 -1.10 -5.12
CA ARG A 165 8.30 -2.04 -5.86
C ARG A 165 8.31 -3.43 -5.24
N ASP A 166 8.62 -3.53 -3.94
CA ASP A 166 8.99 -4.80 -3.31
C ASP A 166 7.79 -5.52 -2.71
N MET A 167 6.68 -4.80 -2.45
CA MET A 167 5.47 -5.39 -1.88
C MET A 167 4.27 -5.38 -2.83
N GLN A 168 4.20 -4.41 -3.74
CA GLN A 168 3.13 -4.35 -4.74
C GLN A 168 3.61 -4.78 -6.15
N GLU A 169 4.90 -5.09 -6.30
CA GLU A 169 5.53 -5.62 -7.52
C GLU A 169 5.36 -4.72 -8.76
N LEU A 170 5.13 -3.42 -8.56
CA LEU A 170 4.93 -2.49 -9.67
C LEU A 170 6.23 -2.24 -10.45
N SER A 171 6.11 -1.94 -11.73
CA SER A 171 7.25 -1.57 -12.57
C SER A 171 7.84 -0.22 -12.15
N TYR A 172 9.11 0.01 -12.44
CA TYR A 172 9.75 1.31 -12.16
C TYR A 172 9.05 2.46 -12.91
N GLU A 173 8.55 2.17 -14.10
CA GLU A 173 7.81 3.10 -14.95
C GLU A 173 6.46 3.48 -14.31
N ASP A 174 5.72 2.49 -13.79
CA ASP A 174 4.47 2.74 -13.08
C ASP A 174 4.72 3.54 -11.79
N ILE A 175 5.77 3.19 -11.03
CA ILE A 175 6.16 3.92 -9.81
C ILE A 175 6.57 5.36 -10.12
N SER A 176 7.27 5.59 -11.24
CA SER A 176 7.64 6.93 -11.71
C SER A 176 6.39 7.79 -11.93
N LYS A 177 5.36 7.23 -12.56
CA LYS A 177 4.07 7.90 -12.78
C LYS A 177 3.31 8.14 -11.47
N ILE A 178 3.22 7.14 -10.58
CA ILE A 178 2.52 7.23 -9.28
C ILE A 178 3.12 8.32 -8.39
N LEU A 179 4.45 8.41 -8.36
CA LEU A 179 5.17 9.33 -7.48
C LEU A 179 5.47 10.67 -8.13
N ASP A 180 5.24 10.80 -9.43
CA ASP A 180 5.57 11.97 -10.26
C ASP A 180 7.05 12.37 -10.12
N VAL A 181 7.95 11.41 -10.36
CA VAL A 181 9.40 11.60 -10.31
C VAL A 181 10.10 10.84 -11.45
N PRO A 182 11.25 11.33 -11.94
CA PRO A 182 12.00 10.66 -13.00
C PRO A 182 12.36 9.21 -12.64
N LEU A 183 12.40 8.33 -13.64
CA LEU A 183 12.73 6.90 -13.51
C LEU A 183 14.07 6.65 -12.79
N GLY A 184 15.10 7.45 -13.10
CA GLY A 184 16.40 7.39 -12.41
C GLY A 184 16.29 7.70 -10.92
N THR A 185 15.40 8.64 -10.55
CA THR A 185 15.10 8.98 -9.16
C THR A 185 14.42 7.82 -8.44
N VAL A 186 13.47 7.13 -9.09
CA VAL A 186 12.83 5.93 -8.53
C VAL A 186 13.87 4.87 -8.22
N LYS A 187 14.73 4.52 -9.21
CA LYS A 187 15.79 3.51 -9.05
C LYS A 187 16.72 3.85 -7.89
N SER A 188 17.21 5.09 -7.82
CA SER A 188 18.13 5.51 -6.77
C SER A 188 17.47 5.53 -5.38
N ARG A 189 16.19 5.93 -5.28
CA ARG A 189 15.44 5.92 -4.01
C ARG A 189 15.20 4.50 -3.50
N ILE A 190 14.84 3.56 -4.39
CA ILE A 190 14.65 2.15 -4.00
C ILE A 190 15.96 1.53 -3.52
N ASN A 191 17.08 1.76 -4.22
CA ASN A 191 18.37 1.24 -3.80
C ASN A 191 18.80 1.78 -2.43
N ARG A 192 18.64 3.09 -2.19
CA ARG A 192 18.93 3.71 -0.87
C ARG A 192 17.98 3.18 0.22
N ALA A 193 16.70 3.03 -0.07
CA ALA A 193 15.74 2.46 0.86
C ALA A 193 16.14 1.04 1.29
N ARG A 194 16.46 0.18 0.33
CA ARG A 194 16.89 -1.20 0.61
C ARG A 194 18.17 -1.25 1.45
N LEU A 195 19.14 -0.38 1.18
CA LEU A 195 20.36 -0.29 1.97
C LEU A 195 20.07 0.13 3.41
N GLN A 196 19.25 1.18 3.62
CA GLN A 196 18.86 1.63 4.95
C GLN A 196 18.06 0.56 5.70
N MET A 197 17.10 -0.11 5.03
CA MET A 197 16.34 -1.22 5.63
C MET A 197 17.26 -2.37 6.03
N LYS A 198 18.22 -2.75 5.18
CA LYS A 198 19.21 -3.78 5.50
C LYS A 198 19.95 -3.41 6.78
N ASN A 199 20.48 -2.19 6.87
CA ASN A 199 21.21 -1.73 8.05
C ASN A 199 20.34 -1.76 9.31
N THR A 200 19.09 -1.31 9.23
CA THR A 200 18.15 -1.35 10.37
C THR A 200 17.83 -2.79 10.79
N LEU A 201 17.67 -3.71 9.85
CA LEU A 201 17.30 -5.11 10.12
C LEU A 201 18.49 -5.96 10.62
N THR A 202 19.72 -5.63 10.21
CA THR A 202 20.95 -6.35 10.61
C THR A 202 21.68 -5.71 11.79
N GLY A 203 21.19 -4.60 12.32
CA GLY A 203 21.82 -3.89 13.45
C GLY A 203 23.14 -3.22 13.10
N ASN A 204 23.39 -2.91 11.83
CA ASN A 204 24.60 -2.23 11.34
C ASN A 204 24.32 -0.77 11.02
#